data_6ab48c412a8d4cb5be2be42e28d95411
#
_entry.id   6ab48c412a8d4cb5be2be42e28d95411
#
_cell.length_a   1.000
_cell.length_b   1.000
_cell.length_c   1.000
_cell.angle_alpha   90.00
_cell.angle_beta   90.00
_cell.angle_gamma   90.00
#
_symmetry.space_group_name_H-M   'P 1'
#
loop_
_entity.id
_entity.type
_entity.pdbx_description
1 polymer ?
#
loop_
_entity_poly.entity_id
_entity_poly.type
_entity_poly.pdbx_seq_one_letter_code
_entity_poly.pdbx_strand_id
1 'polypeptide(L)'
;MHRLFSTAGFLALFALTSLLGASCASERLTLENDSDIDQVESDGSEAFANDDDDDDDDDDDADEVPDAVEAEGITLRLGLGADWTGDPADAGPASLSLRVVADLLHEGLSTLQLDGSIGPGLADRWFVTEDRLTWTFVLAADLTDGLGQPLTAQDVKVSLEGVAARGAADQAATSLNAIRGWTDYVNGDSGDVAGISAPDVSTLVIQLSEPFEMLADVLASPAFGITGLTEAGEIRTTGAYRYDGDDTLVAVDDASTVTRIKLVQVDSSASDLLDNALVDWVVLPVGQGSDITPGDIIRQPLDLRVAIVVRLGDSDARRALLGSLIAAELTADIASLNPLPNLLAADVQNGDLPETLVVDVPAGMLSPIGSALEAQLSSLGVDVELRESSADDFAARVASGQAVFFPFVVAGGSGSSDALLRVAGGVDDVTGNDSELLQGLIAGAAAEQDPAQRRVLIADLEGELRELGLMLLIGQFEVRVGIGPGFDDLRHRSDGTLDLSQFSESP
;
A
#
# COMPACT_ATOMS: atom_id res chain seq x y z
N MET A 1 1.69 -23.12 28.13
CA MET A 1 2.26 -21.76 28.25
C MET A 1 1.37 -20.86 27.44
N HIS A 2 0.61 -19.97 28.09
CA HIS A 2 -0.24 -19.03 27.38
C HIS A 2 0.64 -18.06 26.61
N ARG A 3 0.60 -18.10 25.26
CA ARG A 3 1.14 -17.03 24.42
C ARG A 3 0.19 -15.85 24.57
N LEU A 4 0.71 -14.75 25.09
CA LEU A 4 0.04 -13.44 25.06
C LEU A 4 0.04 -12.97 23.60
N PHE A 5 -1.09 -13.10 22.93
CA PHE A 5 -1.28 -12.54 21.60
C PHE A 5 -1.22 -11.01 21.69
N SER A 6 -0.36 -10.41 20.89
CA SER A 6 -0.38 -8.96 20.69
C SER A 6 -1.65 -8.59 19.94
N THR A 7 -2.55 -7.89 20.60
CA THR A 7 -3.79 -7.36 20.00
C THR A 7 -3.53 -6.28 18.93
N ALA A 8 -2.30 -5.81 18.81
CA ALA A 8 -1.92 -4.73 17.90
C ALA A 8 -1.93 -5.13 16.40
N GLY A 9 -1.57 -6.38 16.05
CA GLY A 9 -1.59 -6.84 14.67
C GLY A 9 -3.00 -6.96 14.07
N PHE A 10 -4.01 -7.16 14.91
CA PHE A 10 -5.40 -7.28 14.47
C PHE A 10 -6.07 -5.93 14.17
N LEU A 11 -5.70 -4.86 14.86
CA LEU A 11 -6.28 -3.53 14.64
C LEU A 11 -5.94 -2.95 13.26
N ALA A 12 -4.75 -3.25 12.76
CA ALA A 12 -4.27 -2.75 11.48
C ALA A 12 -5.07 -3.27 10.25
N LEU A 13 -5.63 -4.46 10.35
CA LEU A 13 -6.41 -5.05 9.25
C LEU A 13 -7.78 -4.39 9.06
N PHE A 14 -8.28 -3.68 10.08
CA PHE A 14 -9.63 -3.10 10.10
C PHE A 14 -9.69 -1.63 9.71
N ALA A 15 -8.59 -0.89 9.74
CA ALA A 15 -8.53 0.46 9.18
C ALA A 15 -8.89 0.49 7.68
N LEU A 16 -8.70 -0.64 6.99
CA LEU A 16 -9.08 -0.82 5.59
C LEU A 16 -10.61 -0.82 5.37
N THR A 17 -11.40 -1.25 6.36
CA THR A 17 -12.86 -1.35 6.20
C THR A 17 -13.57 -0.01 6.32
N SER A 18 -12.97 0.97 6.99
CA SER A 18 -13.53 2.31 7.15
C SER A 18 -13.27 3.25 5.96
N LEU A 19 -12.24 2.98 5.16
CA LEU A 19 -11.82 3.89 4.08
C LEU A 19 -12.48 3.62 2.72
N LEU A 20 -12.95 2.40 2.45
CA LEU A 20 -13.66 2.09 1.21
C LEU A 20 -15.16 2.42 1.27
N GLY A 21 -15.70 2.77 2.44
CA GLY A 21 -17.12 3.12 2.66
C GLY A 21 -17.41 4.61 2.78
N ALA A 22 -16.42 5.49 2.79
CA ALA A 22 -16.59 6.92 2.99
C ALA A 22 -16.78 7.73 1.69
N SER A 23 -17.60 7.25 0.79
CA SER A 23 -18.14 8.08 -0.30
C SER A 23 -19.59 8.45 0.04
N CYS A 24 -19.76 9.61 0.64
CA CYS A 24 -20.98 10.40 0.87
C CYS A 24 -21.24 10.72 2.35
N ALA A 25 -20.58 11.75 2.84
CA ALA A 25 -21.16 12.79 3.72
C ALA A 25 -20.10 13.85 4.04
N SER A 26 -20.05 14.89 3.24
CA SER A 26 -19.34 16.12 3.58
C SER A 26 -20.21 16.94 4.51
N GLU A 27 -19.97 16.90 5.80
CA GLU A 27 -20.41 17.97 6.70
C GLU A 27 -19.34 19.07 6.68
N ARG A 28 -19.70 20.19 6.08
CA ARG A 28 -18.93 21.43 6.12
C ARG A 28 -18.91 21.97 7.55
N LEU A 29 -17.77 21.97 8.17
CA LEU A 29 -17.48 22.84 9.31
C LEU A 29 -17.07 24.22 8.75
N THR A 30 -18.02 25.17 8.82
CA THR A 30 -17.75 26.58 8.61
C THR A 30 -17.05 27.14 9.83
N LEU A 31 -15.78 27.50 9.67
CA LEU A 31 -15.10 28.38 10.61
C LEU A 31 -15.43 29.82 10.23
N GLU A 32 -16.23 30.48 11.07
CA GLU A 32 -16.40 31.93 11.06
C GLU A 32 -15.06 32.58 11.44
N ASN A 33 -14.49 33.34 10.53
CA ASN A 33 -13.34 34.19 10.82
C ASN A 33 -13.82 35.64 10.89
N ASP A 34 -13.90 36.11 12.12
CA ASP A 34 -14.20 37.49 12.48
C ASP A 34 -12.85 38.25 12.56
N SER A 35 -12.61 39.17 11.67
CA SER A 35 -11.61 40.22 11.88
C SER A 35 -11.90 41.44 11.02
N ASP A 36 -12.59 42.37 11.64
CA ASP A 36 -12.53 43.80 11.32
C ASP A 36 -11.08 44.32 11.49
N ILE A 37 -10.54 44.96 10.48
CA ILE A 37 -9.57 46.09 10.67
C ILE A 37 -9.62 47.05 9.49
N ASP A 38 -9.75 48.28 9.89
CA ASP A 38 -9.93 49.54 9.27
C ASP A 38 -9.16 49.89 7.98
N GLN A 39 -9.84 50.67 7.19
CA GLN A 39 -9.36 51.52 6.09
C GLN A 39 -8.44 52.63 6.59
N VAL A 40 -7.33 52.88 5.90
CA VAL A 40 -6.68 54.19 5.87
C VAL A 40 -6.40 54.58 4.42
N GLU A 41 -7.10 55.59 3.98
CA GLU A 41 -6.78 56.39 2.78
C GLU A 41 -5.54 57.23 2.99
N SER A 42 -4.70 57.39 1.97
CA SER A 42 -4.00 58.66 1.72
C SER A 42 -3.51 58.74 0.27
N ASP A 43 -4.04 59.67 -0.33
CA ASP A 43 -3.87 60.58 -1.45
C ASP A 43 -2.42 61.06 -1.65
N GLY A 44 -2.05 61.39 -2.93
CA GLY A 44 -0.91 62.23 -3.18
C GLY A 44 -0.19 62.02 -4.51
N SER A 45 -0.67 62.69 -5.52
CA SER A 45 -0.08 63.01 -6.82
C SER A 45 1.33 63.54 -6.78
N GLU A 46 2.17 63.35 -7.81
CA GLU A 46 2.59 64.39 -8.77
C GLU A 46 3.55 63.84 -9.84
N ALA A 47 3.31 64.32 -11.04
CA ALA A 47 4.10 64.12 -12.25
C ALA A 47 5.31 65.08 -12.30
N PHE A 48 6.38 64.66 -12.95
CA PHE A 48 7.25 65.53 -13.76
C PHE A 48 7.85 64.79 -14.93
N ALA A 49 7.60 65.35 -16.13
CA ALA A 49 8.30 65.06 -17.37
C ALA A 49 9.62 65.82 -17.42
N ASN A 50 10.62 65.31 -18.12
CA ASN A 50 11.38 66.06 -19.13
C ASN A 50 12.29 65.13 -19.93
N ASP A 51 12.21 65.37 -21.15
CA ASP A 51 13.04 65.25 -22.35
C ASP A 51 14.55 65.34 -22.10
N ASP A 52 15.35 64.62 -22.86
CA ASP A 52 16.16 65.10 -23.98
C ASP A 52 17.09 63.99 -24.48
N ASP A 53 17.06 63.84 -25.79
CA ASP A 53 17.97 63.36 -26.80
C ASP A 53 19.43 63.02 -26.37
N ASP A 54 19.94 61.86 -26.87
CA ASP A 54 21.09 61.90 -27.80
C ASP A 54 21.37 60.48 -28.36
N ASP A 55 21.50 60.46 -29.69
CA ASP A 55 21.99 59.38 -30.54
C ASP A 55 23.37 58.90 -30.13
N ASP A 56 23.58 57.56 -30.16
CA ASP A 56 24.85 56.97 -30.62
C ASP A 56 24.60 55.53 -31.06
N ASP A 57 24.75 55.34 -32.38
CA ASP A 57 24.86 54.05 -33.09
C ASP A 57 26.13 53.33 -32.60
N ASP A 58 25.97 52.11 -32.04
CA ASP A 58 27.02 51.10 -32.08
C ASP A 58 26.38 49.74 -32.38
N ASP A 59 26.55 49.32 -33.63
CA ASP A 59 26.33 47.97 -34.14
C ASP A 59 27.31 46.99 -33.44
N ASP A 60 26.83 46.31 -32.40
CA ASP A 60 27.43 45.06 -31.94
C ASP A 60 26.47 43.90 -32.29
N ASP A 61 26.78 43.28 -33.44
CA ASP A 61 26.34 41.94 -33.79
C ASP A 61 26.81 40.95 -32.71
N ALA A 62 26.09 40.89 -31.60
CA ALA A 62 26.16 39.77 -30.70
C ALA A 62 25.43 38.60 -31.34
N ASP A 63 26.17 37.61 -31.81
CA ASP A 63 25.68 36.29 -32.12
C ASP A 63 24.68 35.83 -31.02
N GLU A 64 23.38 35.96 -31.28
CA GLU A 64 22.36 35.25 -30.53
C GLU A 64 22.67 33.76 -30.66
N VAL A 65 23.35 33.22 -29.65
CA VAL A 65 23.36 31.76 -29.41
C VAL A 65 21.88 31.41 -29.27
N PRO A 66 21.30 30.60 -30.19
CA PRO A 66 19.92 30.19 -30.02
C PRO A 66 19.81 29.56 -28.65
N ASP A 67 18.91 30.11 -27.81
CA ASP A 67 18.51 29.46 -26.57
C ASP A 67 18.33 27.98 -26.88
N ALA A 68 19.08 27.15 -26.16
CA ALA A 68 18.89 25.71 -26.24
C ALA A 68 17.41 25.48 -26.03
N VAL A 69 16.71 24.98 -27.04
CA VAL A 69 15.34 24.53 -26.92
C VAL A 69 15.41 23.47 -25.82
N GLU A 70 15.08 23.86 -24.61
CA GLU A 70 14.83 22.92 -23.54
C GLU A 70 13.84 21.91 -24.12
N ALA A 71 14.25 20.66 -24.24
CA ALA A 71 13.34 19.61 -24.68
C ALA A 71 12.18 19.65 -23.71
N GLU A 72 10.98 20.09 -24.20
CA GLU A 72 9.77 20.12 -23.40
C GLU A 72 9.51 18.68 -22.98
N GLY A 73 9.89 18.33 -21.75
CA GLY A 73 9.67 17.00 -21.20
C GLY A 73 8.18 16.78 -20.97
N ILE A 74 7.79 15.52 -20.90
CA ILE A 74 6.39 15.13 -20.74
C ILE A 74 5.90 15.47 -19.33
N THR A 75 4.68 16.02 -19.23
CA THR A 75 3.95 16.23 -17.98
C THR A 75 2.86 15.18 -17.81
N LEU A 76 2.93 14.38 -16.77
CA LEU A 76 1.90 13.42 -16.36
C LEU A 76 0.95 14.08 -15.35
N ARG A 77 -0.36 14.11 -15.60
CA ARG A 77 -1.38 14.59 -14.67
C ARG A 77 -1.98 13.42 -13.92
N LEU A 78 -1.65 13.32 -12.63
CA LEU A 78 -2.01 12.21 -11.76
C LEU A 78 -3.18 12.59 -10.85
N GLY A 79 -4.30 11.86 -10.97
CA GLY A 79 -5.51 12.09 -10.19
C GLY A 79 -5.42 11.48 -8.78
N LEU A 80 -5.62 12.32 -7.74
CA LEU A 80 -5.62 11.92 -6.35
C LEU A 80 -7.05 11.78 -5.82
N GLY A 81 -7.39 10.59 -5.33
CA GLY A 81 -8.69 10.30 -4.69
C GLY A 81 -8.76 10.68 -3.20
N ALA A 82 -7.66 11.17 -2.62
CA ALA A 82 -7.57 11.59 -1.21
C ALA A 82 -6.47 12.64 -1.06
N ASP A 83 -6.51 13.38 0.06
CA ASP A 83 -5.49 14.36 0.38
C ASP A 83 -4.14 13.69 0.64
N TRP A 84 -3.08 14.28 0.09
CA TRP A 84 -1.69 13.87 0.30
C TRP A 84 -1.01 14.87 1.25
N THR A 85 -0.45 14.37 2.36
CA THR A 85 0.21 15.22 3.37
C THR A 85 1.72 15.33 3.18
N GLY A 86 2.29 14.53 2.29
CA GLY A 86 3.74 14.40 2.11
C GLY A 86 4.38 13.29 2.94
N ASP A 87 3.62 12.63 3.81
CA ASP A 87 4.12 11.51 4.61
C ASP A 87 3.91 10.17 3.86
N PRO A 88 4.97 9.35 3.63
CA PRO A 88 4.82 8.02 3.05
C PRO A 88 3.80 7.12 3.75
N ALA A 89 3.50 7.40 5.03
CA ALA A 89 2.46 6.67 5.77
C ALA A 89 1.07 6.79 5.17
N ASP A 90 0.78 7.87 4.44
CA ASP A 90 -0.49 8.03 3.74
C ASP A 90 -0.68 6.97 2.65
N ALA A 91 0.43 6.35 2.22
CA ALA A 91 0.48 5.29 1.22
C ALA A 91 -0.03 3.93 1.71
N GLY A 92 -1.01 3.91 2.60
CA GLY A 92 -1.66 2.69 3.06
C GLY A 92 -2.26 1.86 1.91
N PRO A 93 -2.49 0.55 2.12
CA PRO A 93 -2.95 -0.36 1.06
C PRO A 93 -4.31 0.02 0.46
N ALA A 94 -5.07 0.91 1.12
CA ALA A 94 -6.38 1.36 0.67
C ALA A 94 -6.34 2.44 -0.42
N SER A 95 -5.23 3.16 -0.59
CA SER A 95 -5.13 4.28 -1.54
C SER A 95 -4.00 4.08 -2.54
N LEU A 96 -4.35 3.55 -3.73
CA LEU A 96 -3.36 3.35 -4.79
C LEU A 96 -2.75 4.67 -5.27
N SER A 97 -3.54 5.75 -5.39
CA SER A 97 -3.01 7.05 -5.83
C SER A 97 -1.97 7.62 -4.87
N LEU A 98 -2.22 7.51 -3.56
CA LEU A 98 -1.24 7.95 -2.56
C LEU A 98 0.01 7.06 -2.53
N ARG A 99 -0.14 5.75 -2.76
CA ARG A 99 1.01 4.83 -2.89
C ARG A 99 1.88 5.18 -4.09
N VAL A 100 1.28 5.53 -5.21
CA VAL A 100 2.01 5.98 -6.40
C VAL A 100 2.80 7.25 -6.09
N VAL A 101 2.17 8.24 -5.45
CA VAL A 101 2.87 9.49 -5.09
C VAL A 101 4.00 9.24 -4.08
N ALA A 102 3.76 8.39 -3.07
CA ALA A 102 4.79 8.04 -2.09
C ALA A 102 5.99 7.34 -2.75
N ASP A 103 5.75 6.40 -3.66
CA ASP A 103 6.80 5.68 -4.39
C ASP A 103 7.63 6.61 -5.30
N LEU A 104 6.99 7.60 -5.90
CA LEU A 104 7.67 8.60 -6.73
C LEU A 104 8.55 9.55 -5.92
N LEU A 105 8.12 9.91 -4.71
CA LEU A 105 8.80 10.88 -3.85
C LEU A 105 9.80 10.25 -2.88
N HIS A 106 9.57 9.00 -2.45
CA HIS A 106 10.31 8.39 -1.36
C HIS A 106 10.73 6.96 -1.72
N GLU A 107 12.02 6.75 -1.89
CA GLU A 107 12.57 5.43 -2.15
C GLU A 107 12.82 4.67 -0.84
N GLY A 108 12.52 3.37 -0.83
CA GLY A 108 12.80 2.48 0.28
C GLY A 108 14.25 2.00 0.31
N LEU A 109 14.64 1.25 1.36
CA LEU A 109 15.93 0.54 1.37
C LEU A 109 16.03 -0.49 0.25
N SER A 110 14.95 -1.14 -0.08
CA SER A 110 14.74 -2.05 -1.18
C SER A 110 13.55 -1.59 -2.01
N THR A 111 13.39 -2.09 -3.22
CA THR A 111 12.28 -1.71 -4.11
C THR A 111 11.68 -2.92 -4.81
N LEU A 112 10.37 -2.86 -5.07
CA LEU A 112 9.65 -3.86 -5.84
C LEU A 112 9.92 -3.66 -7.33
N GLN A 113 10.40 -4.70 -8.00
CA GLN A 113 10.69 -4.67 -9.42
C GLN A 113 9.44 -5.02 -10.26
N LEU A 114 9.45 -4.72 -11.55
CA LEU A 114 8.36 -5.06 -12.48
C LEU A 114 8.05 -6.55 -12.57
N ASP A 115 9.06 -7.41 -12.36
CA ASP A 115 8.89 -8.87 -12.37
C ASP A 115 8.39 -9.43 -11.03
N GLY A 116 8.15 -8.55 -10.04
CA GLY A 116 7.68 -8.89 -8.70
C GLY A 116 8.81 -9.34 -7.75
N SER A 117 10.07 -9.28 -8.17
CA SER A 117 11.22 -9.51 -7.28
C SER A 117 11.53 -8.27 -6.45
N ILE A 118 12.25 -8.46 -5.34
CA ILE A 118 12.77 -7.36 -4.53
C ILE A 118 14.21 -7.10 -4.94
N GLY A 119 14.47 -5.88 -5.34
CA GLY A 119 15.78 -5.41 -5.78
C GLY A 119 16.34 -4.28 -4.90
N PRO A 120 17.55 -3.80 -5.27
CA PRO A 120 18.14 -2.61 -4.67
C PRO A 120 17.21 -1.39 -4.76
N GLY A 121 17.18 -0.61 -3.67
CA GLY A 121 16.64 0.73 -3.59
C GLY A 121 17.75 1.66 -3.13
N LEU A 122 17.57 2.40 -2.02
CA LEU A 122 18.66 3.18 -1.41
C LEU A 122 19.81 2.30 -0.93
N ALA A 123 19.55 1.03 -0.58
CA ALA A 123 20.60 0.04 -0.34
C ALA A 123 21.00 -0.65 -1.64
N ASP A 124 22.29 -0.55 -2.00
CA ASP A 124 22.89 -1.27 -3.15
C ASP A 124 22.82 -2.80 -2.94
N ARG A 125 22.95 -3.26 -1.69
CA ARG A 125 22.90 -4.67 -1.30
C ARG A 125 22.67 -4.85 0.18
N TRP A 126 22.27 -6.06 0.56
CA TRP A 126 22.14 -6.45 1.98
C TRP A 126 22.67 -7.86 2.23
N PHE A 127 22.98 -8.12 3.49
CA PHE A 127 23.47 -9.40 3.96
C PHE A 127 22.67 -9.82 5.19
N VAL A 128 22.43 -11.11 5.33
CA VAL A 128 21.71 -11.69 6.47
C VAL A 128 22.60 -12.73 7.13
N THR A 129 22.67 -12.73 8.45
CA THR A 129 23.43 -13.75 9.21
C THR A 129 22.78 -15.13 9.11
N GLU A 130 23.54 -16.21 9.37
CA GLU A 130 23.04 -17.60 9.29
C GLU A 130 21.85 -17.86 10.22
N ASP A 131 21.81 -17.19 11.39
CA ASP A 131 20.69 -17.25 12.36
C ASP A 131 19.51 -16.38 11.95
N ARG A 132 19.64 -15.62 10.84
CA ARG A 132 18.63 -14.73 10.28
C ARG A 132 18.11 -13.64 11.20
N LEU A 133 18.90 -13.31 12.24
CA LEU A 133 18.55 -12.28 13.22
C LEU A 133 19.23 -10.93 12.96
N THR A 134 20.21 -10.86 12.05
CA THR A 134 20.88 -9.59 11.75
C THR A 134 20.91 -9.35 10.24
N TRP A 135 20.34 -8.23 9.84
CA TRP A 135 20.36 -7.72 8.50
C TRP A 135 21.31 -6.53 8.41
N THR A 136 22.19 -6.51 7.44
CA THR A 136 23.10 -5.41 7.18
C THR A 136 22.84 -4.87 5.78
N PHE A 137 22.31 -3.66 5.70
CA PHE A 137 22.07 -2.94 4.45
C PHE A 137 23.26 -2.01 4.19
N VAL A 138 23.80 -2.06 3.00
CA VAL A 138 24.87 -1.16 2.54
C VAL A 138 24.26 -0.20 1.54
N LEU A 139 24.21 1.07 1.91
CA LEU A 139 23.66 2.13 1.07
C LEU A 139 24.52 2.33 -0.18
N ALA A 140 23.92 2.75 -1.28
CA ALA A 140 24.63 3.12 -2.50
C ALA A 140 25.62 4.26 -2.21
N ALA A 141 26.67 4.35 -3.03
CA ALA A 141 27.64 5.41 -2.89
C ALA A 141 27.06 6.77 -3.31
N ASP A 142 27.50 7.84 -2.62
CA ASP A 142 27.16 9.22 -2.96
C ASP A 142 25.64 9.50 -3.03
N LEU A 143 24.85 8.83 -2.18
CA LEU A 143 23.42 9.08 -2.08
C LEU A 143 23.12 10.51 -1.65
N THR A 144 22.17 11.11 -2.36
CA THR A 144 21.64 12.45 -2.04
C THR A 144 20.11 12.39 -2.01
N ASP A 145 19.49 13.31 -1.28
CA ASP A 145 18.07 13.58 -1.38
C ASP A 145 17.74 14.39 -2.66
N GLY A 146 16.45 14.62 -2.92
CA GLY A 146 15.97 15.37 -4.08
C GLY A 146 16.44 16.82 -4.16
N LEU A 147 17.06 17.34 -3.09
CA LEU A 147 17.68 18.67 -3.04
C LEU A 147 19.21 18.61 -3.17
N GLY A 148 19.77 17.42 -3.42
CA GLY A 148 21.21 17.19 -3.57
C GLY A 148 21.97 17.17 -2.24
N GLN A 149 21.28 17.08 -1.07
CA GLN A 149 21.95 16.95 0.21
C GLN A 149 22.33 15.49 0.49
N PRO A 150 23.51 15.23 1.08
CA PRO A 150 23.92 13.87 1.40
C PRO A 150 22.88 13.12 2.23
N LEU A 151 22.63 11.85 1.90
CA LEU A 151 21.77 10.94 2.64
C LEU A 151 22.63 9.86 3.30
N THR A 152 22.45 9.65 4.60
CA THR A 152 23.25 8.72 5.40
C THR A 152 22.42 7.62 6.04
N ALA A 153 23.06 6.55 6.49
CA ALA A 153 22.40 5.49 7.25
C ALA A 153 21.74 6.00 8.56
N GLN A 154 22.25 7.11 9.12
CA GLN A 154 21.59 7.75 10.26
C GLN A 154 20.26 8.40 9.87
N ASP A 155 20.17 9.02 8.68
CA ASP A 155 18.90 9.56 8.17
C ASP A 155 17.87 8.45 7.94
N VAL A 156 18.30 7.32 7.39
CA VAL A 156 17.46 6.13 7.21
C VAL A 156 16.94 5.61 8.56
N LYS A 157 17.83 5.49 9.58
CA LYS A 157 17.43 5.10 10.93
C LYS A 157 16.35 6.02 11.48
N VAL A 158 16.55 7.35 11.39
CA VAL A 158 15.59 8.34 11.89
C VAL A 158 14.26 8.24 11.16
N SER A 159 14.28 8.03 9.85
CA SER A 159 13.05 7.84 9.06
C SER A 159 12.27 6.60 9.52
N LEU A 160 12.92 5.45 9.70
CA LEU A 160 12.27 4.24 10.20
C LEU A 160 11.74 4.40 11.63
N GLU A 161 12.48 5.08 12.51
CA GLU A 161 12.00 5.43 13.86
C GLU A 161 10.78 6.36 13.80
N GLY A 162 10.71 7.25 12.79
CA GLY A 162 9.52 8.06 12.50
C GLY A 162 8.29 7.22 12.20
N VAL A 163 8.43 6.12 11.45
CA VAL A 163 7.35 5.16 11.22
C VAL A 163 6.87 4.55 12.55
N ALA A 164 7.80 4.08 13.38
CA ALA A 164 7.47 3.51 14.68
C ALA A 164 6.78 4.52 15.62
N ALA A 165 7.16 5.79 15.55
CA ALA A 165 6.62 6.86 16.39
C ALA A 165 5.13 7.15 16.15
N ARG A 166 4.53 6.68 15.05
CA ARG A 166 3.09 6.80 14.78
C ARG A 166 2.23 5.99 15.74
N GLY A 167 2.82 5.02 16.43
CA GLY A 167 2.18 4.24 17.48
C GLY A 167 1.44 3.00 16.98
N ALA A 168 0.91 2.23 17.93
CA ALA A 168 0.32 0.91 17.69
C ALA A 168 -0.95 0.90 16.82
N ALA A 169 -1.57 2.04 16.57
CA ALA A 169 -2.73 2.17 15.67
C ALA A 169 -2.35 2.24 14.19
N ASP A 170 -1.07 2.53 13.88
CA ASP A 170 -0.57 2.62 12.52
C ASP A 170 -0.14 1.24 12.00
N GLN A 171 -0.60 0.87 10.80
CA GLN A 171 -0.31 -0.44 10.21
C GLN A 171 1.17 -0.60 9.84
N ALA A 172 1.79 0.43 9.27
CA ALA A 172 3.21 0.39 8.96
C ALA A 172 4.04 0.24 10.24
N ALA A 173 3.70 1.00 11.30
CA ALA A 173 4.36 0.89 12.59
C ALA A 173 4.28 -0.52 13.20
N THR A 174 3.21 -1.27 12.96
CA THR A 174 3.08 -2.65 13.48
C THR A 174 3.72 -3.72 12.58
N SER A 175 4.02 -3.41 11.33
CA SER A 175 4.58 -4.38 10.37
C SER A 175 6.02 -4.79 10.67
N LEU A 176 6.76 -3.99 11.43
CA LEU A 176 8.16 -4.21 11.76
C LEU A 176 8.39 -4.67 13.21
N ASN A 177 7.37 -5.25 13.86
CA ASN A 177 7.46 -5.72 15.28
C ASN A 177 8.55 -6.77 15.53
N ALA A 178 9.04 -7.46 14.50
CA ALA A 178 10.17 -8.36 14.60
C ALA A 178 11.49 -7.65 14.90
N ILE A 179 11.60 -6.34 14.65
CA ILE A 179 12.80 -5.57 15.00
C ILE A 179 12.91 -5.44 16.52
N ARG A 180 14.09 -5.73 17.04
CA ARG A 180 14.33 -5.69 18.48
C ARG A 180 14.13 -4.28 19.06
N GLY A 181 13.26 -4.18 20.09
CA GLY A 181 12.92 -2.92 20.74
C GLY A 181 11.94 -2.05 19.95
N TRP A 182 11.45 -2.52 18.80
CA TRP A 182 10.46 -1.79 18.00
C TRP A 182 9.15 -1.57 18.75
N THR A 183 8.59 -2.65 19.32
CA THR A 183 7.34 -2.58 20.09
C THR A 183 7.45 -1.67 21.32
N ASP A 184 8.61 -1.69 22.00
CA ASP A 184 8.86 -0.79 23.14
C ASP A 184 8.83 0.68 22.71
N TYR A 185 9.41 0.99 21.53
CA TYR A 185 9.41 2.33 20.98
C TYR A 185 8.00 2.76 20.50
N VAL A 186 7.28 1.89 19.79
CA VAL A 186 5.88 2.12 19.35
C VAL A 186 4.95 2.43 20.53
N ASN A 187 5.17 1.76 21.67
CA ASN A 187 4.38 1.98 22.89
C ASN A 187 4.87 3.20 23.73
N GLY A 188 5.96 3.85 23.33
CA GLY A 188 6.55 4.96 24.07
C GLY A 188 7.36 4.56 25.29
N ASP A 189 7.72 3.28 25.43
CA ASP A 189 8.51 2.74 26.55
C ASP A 189 10.04 2.94 26.35
N SER A 190 10.48 3.26 25.13
CA SER A 190 11.87 3.52 24.75
C SER A 190 12.00 4.84 23.99
N GLY A 191 13.19 5.47 24.08
CA GLY A 191 13.53 6.70 23.33
C GLY A 191 14.16 6.43 21.97
N ASP A 192 14.49 5.18 21.64
CA ASP A 192 15.04 4.73 20.36
C ASP A 192 14.66 3.26 20.08
N VAL A 193 14.83 2.83 18.82
CA VAL A 193 14.67 1.43 18.43
C VAL A 193 16.01 0.71 18.60
N ALA A 194 16.18 -0.03 19.69
CA ALA A 194 17.43 -0.69 20.06
C ALA A 194 17.99 -1.65 18.98
N GLY A 195 17.13 -2.16 18.10
CA GLY A 195 17.49 -3.06 17.01
C GLY A 195 18.02 -2.35 15.77
N ILE A 196 17.94 -1.02 15.66
CA ILE A 196 18.42 -0.29 14.48
C ILE A 196 19.67 0.51 14.84
N SER A 197 20.75 0.33 14.08
CA SER A 197 21.98 1.09 14.26
C SER A 197 22.63 1.49 12.94
N ALA A 198 23.28 2.65 12.92
CA ALA A 198 24.06 3.16 11.79
C ALA A 198 25.52 3.27 12.24
N PRO A 199 26.34 2.20 12.13
CA PRO A 199 27.71 2.19 12.59
C PRO A 199 28.63 3.13 11.80
N ASP A 200 28.26 3.44 10.57
CA ASP A 200 28.93 4.43 9.70
C ASP A 200 27.92 5.09 8.76
N VAL A 201 28.37 5.99 7.90
CA VAL A 201 27.52 6.81 7.02
C VAL A 201 26.75 5.99 5.97
N SER A 202 27.23 4.80 5.61
CA SER A 202 26.67 3.97 4.53
C SER A 202 26.14 2.62 5.00
N THR A 203 26.25 2.29 6.28
CA THR A 203 25.85 0.97 6.79
C THR A 203 24.72 1.09 7.79
N LEU A 204 23.59 0.45 7.51
CA LEU A 204 22.48 0.27 8.44
C LEU A 204 22.42 -1.19 8.88
N VAL A 205 22.35 -1.41 10.20
CA VAL A 205 22.21 -2.74 10.78
C VAL A 205 20.86 -2.83 11.49
N ILE A 206 20.07 -3.86 11.13
CA ILE A 206 18.78 -4.16 11.74
C ILE A 206 18.89 -5.52 12.45
N GLN A 207 18.64 -5.54 13.76
CA GLN A 207 18.60 -6.73 14.59
C GLN A 207 17.17 -7.12 14.91
N LEU A 208 16.83 -8.38 14.69
CA LEU A 208 15.51 -8.95 14.92
C LEU A 208 15.46 -9.70 16.26
N SER A 209 14.28 -9.78 16.84
CA SER A 209 13.97 -10.61 18.01
C SER A 209 13.68 -12.06 17.64
N GLU A 210 13.23 -12.27 16.39
CA GLU A 210 12.95 -13.57 15.79
C GLU A 210 13.23 -13.50 14.28
N PRO A 211 13.52 -14.63 13.61
CA PRO A 211 13.75 -14.64 12.17
C PRO A 211 12.54 -14.08 11.39
N PHE A 212 12.81 -13.14 10.51
CA PHE A 212 11.80 -12.54 9.62
C PHE A 212 12.39 -12.35 8.23
N GLU A 213 12.17 -13.35 7.38
CA GLU A 213 12.76 -13.41 6.02
C GLU A 213 12.25 -12.34 5.07
N MET A 214 11.08 -11.81 5.36
CA MET A 214 10.39 -10.85 4.52
C MET A 214 10.76 -9.39 4.85
N LEU A 215 11.82 -9.15 5.61
CA LEU A 215 12.17 -7.78 6.02
C LEU A 215 12.42 -6.87 4.80
N ALA A 216 13.17 -7.35 3.80
CA ALA A 216 13.43 -6.58 2.59
C ALA A 216 12.14 -6.35 1.77
N ASP A 217 11.24 -7.34 1.71
CA ASP A 217 9.95 -7.22 1.04
C ASP A 217 9.07 -6.15 1.71
N VAL A 218 9.01 -6.14 3.03
CA VAL A 218 8.26 -5.12 3.79
C VAL A 218 8.86 -3.74 3.59
N LEU A 219 10.19 -3.62 3.64
CA LEU A 219 10.89 -2.34 3.44
C LEU A 219 10.83 -1.80 2.00
N ALA A 220 10.39 -2.61 1.03
CA ALA A 220 10.12 -2.19 -0.34
C ALA A 220 8.74 -1.53 -0.51
N SER A 221 7.87 -1.58 0.52
CA SER A 221 6.58 -0.89 0.45
C SER A 221 6.75 0.62 0.50
N PRO A 222 6.02 1.40 -0.33
CA PRO A 222 6.07 2.87 -0.30
C PRO A 222 5.82 3.49 1.07
N ALA A 223 5.09 2.78 1.97
CA ALA A 223 4.86 3.22 3.35
C ALA A 223 6.14 3.29 4.21
N PHE A 224 7.24 2.68 3.76
CA PHE A 224 8.57 2.72 4.37
C PHE A 224 9.58 3.54 3.54
N GLY A 225 9.09 4.32 2.59
CA GLY A 225 9.91 5.27 1.85
C GLY A 225 10.68 6.19 2.81
N ILE A 226 11.95 6.39 2.52
CA ILE A 226 12.82 7.17 3.40
C ILE A 226 12.54 8.66 3.24
N THR A 227 12.24 9.32 4.34
CA THR A 227 11.88 10.74 4.39
C THR A 227 12.48 11.42 5.61
N GLY A 228 12.33 12.71 5.70
CA GLY A 228 12.74 13.54 6.84
C GLY A 228 12.35 14.98 6.59
N LEU A 229 12.82 15.87 7.43
CA LEU A 229 12.68 17.31 7.25
C LEU A 229 14.05 17.95 7.07
N THR A 230 14.13 18.94 6.19
CA THR A 230 15.28 19.83 6.10
C THR A 230 15.35 20.74 7.35
N GLU A 231 16.46 21.46 7.55
CA GLU A 231 16.55 22.49 8.59
C GLU A 231 15.49 23.59 8.41
N ALA A 232 15.02 23.82 7.18
CA ALA A 232 13.95 24.76 6.86
C ALA A 232 12.54 24.20 7.10
N GLY A 233 12.41 22.91 7.45
CA GLY A 233 11.14 22.24 7.67
C GLY A 233 10.47 21.73 6.38
N GLU A 234 11.20 21.70 5.26
CA GLU A 234 10.72 21.12 4.01
C GLU A 234 10.87 19.59 4.03
N ILE A 235 9.97 18.88 3.35
CA ILE A 235 10.03 17.43 3.25
C ILE A 235 11.23 17.01 2.38
N ARG A 236 12.11 16.18 2.92
CA ARG A 236 13.18 15.52 2.18
C ARG A 236 12.60 14.39 1.36
N THR A 237 12.78 14.43 0.06
CA THR A 237 12.41 13.35 -0.87
C THR A 237 13.64 12.55 -1.25
N THR A 238 13.51 11.25 -1.43
CA THR A 238 14.60 10.34 -1.76
C THR A 238 14.34 9.55 -3.04
N GLY A 239 13.13 9.73 -3.62
CA GLY A 239 12.69 9.06 -4.83
C GLY A 239 13.13 9.76 -6.11
N ALA A 240 12.57 9.30 -7.23
CA ALA A 240 12.87 9.82 -8.55
C ALA A 240 12.35 11.25 -8.81
N TYR A 241 11.44 11.73 -7.96
CA TYR A 241 10.83 13.06 -8.08
C TYR A 241 10.94 13.84 -6.77
N ARG A 242 10.87 15.16 -6.89
CA ARG A 242 10.83 16.12 -5.77
C ARG A 242 9.75 17.17 -6.00
N TYR A 243 9.37 17.86 -4.94
CA TYR A 243 8.40 18.95 -5.05
C TYR A 243 8.95 20.17 -5.81
N ASP A 244 8.06 20.76 -6.62
CA ASP A 244 8.23 22.07 -7.27
C ASP A 244 6.91 22.87 -7.09
N GLY A 245 6.67 23.32 -5.87
CA GLY A 245 5.38 23.86 -5.41
C GLY A 245 4.48 22.81 -4.77
N ASP A 246 3.22 23.19 -4.50
CA ASP A 246 2.33 22.39 -3.66
C ASP A 246 1.73 21.16 -4.38
N ASP A 247 1.59 21.25 -5.71
CA ASP A 247 0.88 20.25 -6.51
C ASP A 247 1.68 19.74 -7.72
N THR A 248 2.96 20.07 -7.79
CA THR A 248 3.82 19.71 -8.92
C THR A 248 5.07 18.99 -8.42
N LEU A 249 5.37 17.86 -9.05
CA LEU A 249 6.62 17.14 -8.86
C LEU A 249 7.47 17.28 -10.10
N VAL A 250 8.79 17.40 -9.91
CA VAL A 250 9.77 17.42 -11.00
C VAL A 250 10.75 16.28 -10.82
N ALA A 251 11.18 15.70 -11.93
CA ALA A 251 12.19 14.65 -11.94
C ALA A 251 13.50 15.15 -11.33
N VAL A 252 14.16 14.29 -10.57
CA VAL A 252 15.50 14.56 -10.02
C VAL A 252 16.57 14.32 -11.10
N ASP A 253 16.34 13.35 -11.99
CA ASP A 253 17.22 13.03 -13.11
C ASP A 253 16.73 13.74 -14.38
N ASP A 254 17.59 14.56 -14.98
CA ASP A 254 17.33 15.29 -16.24
C ASP A 254 17.11 14.32 -17.44
N ALA A 255 17.51 13.06 -17.32
CA ALA A 255 17.29 12.03 -18.34
C ALA A 255 15.87 11.43 -18.29
N SER A 256 15.06 11.77 -17.30
CA SER A 256 13.70 11.27 -17.17
C SER A 256 12.81 11.76 -18.30
N THR A 257 12.07 10.86 -18.97
CA THR A 257 11.14 11.21 -20.05
C THR A 257 9.93 12.00 -19.50
N VAL A 258 9.36 11.53 -18.38
CA VAL A 258 8.34 12.28 -17.64
C VAL A 258 9.09 13.26 -16.72
N THR A 259 9.20 14.50 -17.14
CA THR A 259 9.95 15.51 -16.38
C THR A 259 9.14 16.18 -15.28
N ARG A 260 7.81 16.17 -15.42
CA ARG A 260 6.87 16.77 -14.45
C ARG A 260 5.69 15.86 -14.17
N ILE A 261 5.22 15.90 -12.93
CA ILE A 261 3.95 15.27 -12.54
C ILE A 261 3.10 16.34 -11.86
N LYS A 262 1.90 16.56 -12.40
CA LYS A 262 0.90 17.44 -11.82
C LYS A 262 -0.07 16.62 -10.98
N LEU A 263 -0.16 16.88 -9.70
CA LEU A 263 -1.12 16.26 -8.80
C LEU A 263 -2.47 16.98 -8.95
N VAL A 264 -3.51 16.24 -9.29
CA VAL A 264 -4.86 16.77 -9.54
C VAL A 264 -5.83 16.15 -8.55
N GLN A 265 -6.44 16.97 -7.69
CA GLN A 265 -7.46 16.47 -6.76
C GLN A 265 -8.72 16.05 -7.52
N VAL A 266 -9.22 14.85 -7.23
CA VAL A 266 -10.42 14.29 -7.87
C VAL A 266 -11.66 14.67 -7.05
N ASP A 267 -12.18 15.89 -7.30
CA ASP A 267 -13.40 16.42 -6.65
C ASP A 267 -14.69 16.10 -7.40
N SER A 268 -14.55 15.52 -8.61
CA SER A 268 -15.64 15.24 -9.54
C SER A 268 -15.56 13.80 -10.07
N SER A 269 -16.34 13.48 -11.09
CA SER A 269 -16.24 12.19 -11.75
C SER A 269 -14.86 11.97 -12.37
N ALA A 270 -14.18 10.89 -11.99
CA ALA A 270 -12.89 10.51 -12.55
C ALA A 270 -12.98 10.29 -14.07
N SER A 271 -14.13 9.78 -14.57
CA SER A 271 -14.41 9.62 -16.00
C SER A 271 -14.44 10.97 -16.71
N ASP A 272 -15.12 11.98 -16.11
CA ASP A 272 -15.19 13.33 -16.71
C ASP A 272 -13.81 13.99 -16.76
N LEU A 273 -12.95 13.73 -15.77
CA LEU A 273 -11.59 14.26 -15.77
C LEU A 273 -10.74 13.66 -16.90
N LEU A 274 -10.87 12.36 -17.16
CA LEU A 274 -10.21 11.68 -18.28
C LEU A 274 -10.74 12.17 -19.63
N ASP A 275 -12.06 12.19 -19.81
CA ASP A 275 -12.71 12.60 -21.06
C ASP A 275 -12.37 14.04 -21.48
N ASN A 276 -12.18 14.91 -20.48
CA ASN A 276 -11.76 16.29 -20.71
C ASN A 276 -10.23 16.49 -20.68
N ALA A 277 -9.47 15.41 -20.68
CA ALA A 277 -8.01 15.42 -20.61
C ALA A 277 -7.47 16.31 -19.47
N LEU A 278 -8.08 16.26 -18.30
CA LEU A 278 -7.64 16.96 -17.09
C LEU A 278 -6.70 16.10 -16.25
N VAL A 279 -6.77 14.78 -16.41
CA VAL A 279 -5.86 13.79 -15.84
C VAL A 279 -5.42 12.78 -16.90
N ASP A 280 -4.25 12.21 -16.73
CA ASP A 280 -3.67 11.18 -17.60
C ASP A 280 -3.64 9.82 -16.91
N TRP A 281 -3.72 9.82 -15.60
CA TRP A 281 -3.80 8.62 -14.76
C TRP A 281 -4.72 8.89 -13.57
N VAL A 282 -5.68 8.00 -13.33
CA VAL A 282 -6.60 8.14 -12.18
C VAL A 282 -7.18 6.79 -11.77
N VAL A 283 -7.31 6.57 -10.46
CA VAL A 283 -8.05 5.43 -9.92
C VAL A 283 -9.54 5.68 -10.07
N LEU A 284 -10.23 4.77 -10.75
CA LEU A 284 -11.67 4.85 -10.98
C LEU A 284 -12.43 4.27 -9.78
N PRO A 285 -13.37 5.00 -9.18
CA PRO A 285 -14.24 4.46 -8.16
C PRO A 285 -15.03 3.25 -8.65
N VAL A 286 -15.39 2.38 -7.72
CA VAL A 286 -16.21 1.20 -7.98
C VAL A 286 -17.54 1.61 -8.64
N GLY A 287 -17.89 0.96 -9.74
CA GLY A 287 -19.11 1.24 -10.51
C GLY A 287 -19.02 2.41 -11.49
N GLN A 288 -17.93 3.17 -11.52
CA GLN A 288 -17.62 4.14 -12.58
C GLN A 288 -16.82 3.49 -13.72
N GLY A 289 -16.81 4.12 -14.88
CA GLY A 289 -16.03 3.66 -16.04
C GLY A 289 -16.81 2.78 -17.03
N SER A 290 -18.15 2.66 -16.89
CA SER A 290 -18.98 2.02 -17.92
C SER A 290 -18.96 2.76 -19.25
N ASP A 291 -18.68 4.06 -19.21
CA ASP A 291 -18.70 4.96 -20.35
C ASP A 291 -17.29 5.24 -20.94
N ILE A 292 -16.23 4.76 -20.26
CA ILE A 292 -14.84 4.86 -20.73
C ILE A 292 -14.57 3.74 -21.74
N THR A 293 -13.86 4.09 -22.82
CA THR A 293 -13.48 3.10 -23.86
C THR A 293 -12.65 1.97 -23.24
N PRO A 294 -12.96 0.69 -23.53
CA PRO A 294 -12.28 -0.45 -22.89
C PRO A 294 -10.75 -0.51 -23.04
N GLY A 295 -10.16 0.24 -23.97
CA GLY A 295 -8.69 0.32 -24.14
C GLY A 295 -8.02 1.26 -23.14
N ASP A 296 -8.78 2.16 -22.52
CA ASP A 296 -8.26 3.21 -21.65
C ASP A 296 -8.34 2.83 -20.15
N ILE A 297 -8.69 1.59 -19.83
CA ILE A 297 -8.83 1.08 -18.48
C ILE A 297 -7.86 -0.07 -18.24
N ILE A 298 -6.93 0.13 -17.32
CA ILE A 298 -6.10 -0.96 -16.78
C ILE A 298 -6.79 -1.53 -15.55
N ARG A 299 -6.83 -2.87 -15.46
CA ARG A 299 -7.27 -3.60 -14.27
C ARG A 299 -6.04 -4.04 -13.51
N GLN A 300 -5.84 -3.44 -12.33
CA GLN A 300 -4.71 -3.74 -11.47
C GLN A 300 -5.18 -4.63 -10.31
N PRO A 301 -4.84 -5.92 -10.29
CA PRO A 301 -5.06 -6.77 -9.12
C PRO A 301 -4.24 -6.22 -7.95
N LEU A 302 -4.87 -6.13 -6.78
CA LEU A 302 -4.18 -5.79 -5.53
C LEU A 302 -3.78 -7.08 -4.82
N ASP A 303 -2.72 -7.04 -4.02
CA ASP A 303 -2.39 -8.14 -3.11
C ASP A 303 -3.27 -8.10 -1.84
N LEU A 304 -4.57 -7.94 -2.09
CA LEU A 304 -5.64 -8.00 -1.11
C LEU A 304 -6.61 -9.09 -1.55
N ARG A 305 -6.71 -10.15 -0.74
CA ARG A 305 -7.57 -11.29 -1.02
C ARG A 305 -8.57 -11.46 0.11
N VAL A 306 -9.71 -12.05 -0.20
CA VAL A 306 -10.67 -12.46 0.82
C VAL A 306 -10.63 -13.97 0.97
N ALA A 307 -10.49 -14.41 2.19
CA ALA A 307 -10.55 -15.82 2.59
C ALA A 307 -11.79 -16.09 3.44
N ILE A 308 -12.31 -17.31 3.37
CA ILE A 308 -13.19 -17.86 4.40
C ILE A 308 -12.35 -18.76 5.29
N VAL A 309 -12.38 -18.50 6.60
CA VAL A 309 -11.64 -19.23 7.62
C VAL A 309 -12.60 -20.10 8.43
N VAL A 310 -12.19 -21.34 8.71
CA VAL A 310 -12.99 -22.32 9.46
C VAL A 310 -12.16 -22.95 10.57
N ARG A 311 -12.59 -22.79 11.83
CA ARG A 311 -11.92 -23.30 13.03
C ARG A 311 -12.70 -24.42 13.73
N LEU A 312 -13.62 -25.10 13.03
CA LEU A 312 -14.33 -26.26 13.58
C LEU A 312 -13.34 -27.41 13.85
N GLY A 313 -13.58 -28.17 14.93
CA GLY A 313 -12.72 -29.29 15.29
C GLY A 313 -12.79 -30.46 14.29
N ASP A 314 -13.93 -30.68 13.65
CA ASP A 314 -14.14 -31.76 12.69
C ASP A 314 -13.63 -31.37 11.30
N SER A 315 -12.63 -32.12 10.80
CA SER A 315 -12.01 -31.85 9.49
C SER A 315 -12.95 -32.16 8.31
N ASP A 316 -13.85 -33.13 8.46
CA ASP A 316 -14.78 -33.47 7.39
C ASP A 316 -15.88 -32.44 7.25
N ALA A 317 -16.39 -31.93 8.39
CA ALA A 317 -17.32 -30.80 8.42
C ALA A 317 -16.69 -29.52 7.86
N ARG A 318 -15.41 -29.19 8.19
CA ARG A 318 -14.69 -28.05 7.61
C ARG A 318 -14.62 -28.15 6.09
N ARG A 319 -14.18 -29.29 5.56
CA ARG A 319 -14.07 -29.52 4.11
C ARG A 319 -15.42 -29.45 3.42
N ALA A 320 -16.45 -30.04 4.02
CA ALA A 320 -17.81 -29.99 3.50
C ALA A 320 -18.32 -28.55 3.40
N LEU A 321 -18.11 -27.73 4.45
CA LEU A 321 -18.48 -26.33 4.44
C LEU A 321 -17.77 -25.57 3.32
N LEU A 322 -16.42 -25.59 3.28
CA LEU A 322 -15.68 -24.86 2.26
C LEU A 322 -15.98 -25.37 0.84
N GLY A 323 -16.19 -26.70 0.67
CA GLY A 323 -16.53 -27.30 -0.59
C GLY A 323 -17.94 -26.97 -1.10
N SER A 324 -18.84 -26.54 -0.22
CA SER A 324 -20.20 -26.12 -0.57
C SER A 324 -20.29 -24.66 -1.03
N LEU A 325 -19.25 -23.85 -0.84
CA LEU A 325 -19.25 -22.42 -1.16
C LEU A 325 -19.04 -22.16 -2.65
N ILE A 326 -19.73 -21.16 -3.16
CA ILE A 326 -19.60 -20.67 -4.54
C ILE A 326 -19.02 -19.27 -4.49
N ALA A 327 -17.72 -19.16 -4.75
CA ALA A 327 -16.98 -17.89 -4.65
C ALA A 327 -17.61 -16.75 -5.47
N ALA A 328 -18.08 -17.05 -6.70
CA ALA A 328 -18.71 -16.06 -7.55
C ALA A 328 -20.00 -15.45 -6.96
N GLU A 329 -20.76 -16.22 -6.18
CA GLU A 329 -21.96 -15.73 -5.49
C GLU A 329 -21.58 -14.94 -4.22
N LEU A 330 -20.54 -15.37 -3.50
CA LEU A 330 -20.07 -14.69 -2.29
C LEU A 330 -19.46 -13.30 -2.59
N THR A 331 -18.90 -13.12 -3.77
CA THR A 331 -18.23 -11.88 -4.16
C THR A 331 -19.09 -10.95 -5.03
N ALA A 332 -20.29 -11.41 -5.44
CA ALA A 332 -21.11 -10.72 -6.45
C ALA A 332 -21.51 -9.29 -6.08
N ASP A 333 -21.73 -9.01 -4.80
CA ASP A 333 -22.16 -7.69 -4.31
C ASP A 333 -20.99 -6.77 -3.95
N ILE A 334 -19.73 -7.21 -4.17
CA ILE A 334 -18.54 -6.40 -3.96
C ILE A 334 -17.88 -6.12 -5.32
N ALA A 335 -18.16 -4.97 -5.88
CA ALA A 335 -17.83 -4.65 -7.27
C ALA A 335 -16.32 -4.59 -7.60
N SER A 336 -15.44 -4.48 -6.60
CA SER A 336 -13.98 -4.51 -6.77
C SER A 336 -13.35 -5.85 -6.42
N LEU A 337 -14.15 -6.86 -6.07
CA LEU A 337 -13.68 -8.18 -5.68
C LEU A 337 -13.94 -9.20 -6.80
N ASN A 338 -12.89 -9.66 -7.43
CA ASN A 338 -12.98 -10.70 -8.45
C ASN A 338 -12.99 -12.09 -7.81
N PRO A 339 -13.94 -12.97 -8.18
CA PRO A 339 -13.96 -14.32 -7.65
C PRO A 339 -12.73 -15.11 -8.07
N LEU A 340 -12.15 -15.85 -7.13
CA LEU A 340 -11.13 -16.84 -7.41
C LEU A 340 -11.80 -18.19 -7.69
N PRO A 341 -11.22 -19.03 -8.58
CA PRO A 341 -11.77 -20.34 -8.87
C PRO A 341 -11.76 -21.21 -7.60
N ASN A 342 -12.92 -21.76 -7.24
CA ASN A 342 -12.98 -22.75 -6.17
C ASN A 342 -12.43 -24.08 -6.70
N LEU A 343 -11.21 -24.42 -6.29
CA LEU A 343 -10.50 -25.63 -6.74
C LEU A 343 -10.69 -26.82 -5.79
N LEU A 344 -11.64 -26.76 -4.84
CA LEU A 344 -11.98 -27.96 -4.05
C LEU A 344 -12.49 -29.04 -4.96
N ALA A 345 -11.87 -30.22 -4.88
CA ALA A 345 -12.25 -31.35 -5.68
C ALA A 345 -13.72 -31.74 -5.39
N ALA A 346 -14.44 -32.18 -6.42
CA ALA A 346 -15.85 -32.60 -6.32
C ALA A 346 -16.12 -33.69 -5.28
N ASP A 347 -15.08 -34.40 -4.82
CA ASP A 347 -15.17 -35.48 -3.82
C ASP A 347 -15.37 -34.96 -2.38
N VAL A 348 -15.24 -33.63 -2.13
CA VAL A 348 -15.37 -33.03 -0.80
C VAL A 348 -16.83 -32.81 -0.37
N GLN A 349 -17.79 -32.99 -1.29
CA GLN A 349 -19.23 -32.86 -1.00
C GLN A 349 -19.83 -33.98 -0.11
N ASN A 350 -19.02 -34.94 0.36
CA ASN A 350 -19.50 -36.10 1.12
C ASN A 350 -19.44 -35.97 2.66
N GLY A 351 -19.11 -34.77 3.20
CA GLY A 351 -19.17 -34.52 4.64
C GLY A 351 -20.56 -34.06 5.07
N ASP A 352 -20.95 -34.40 6.29
CA ASP A 352 -22.17 -33.84 6.89
C ASP A 352 -21.95 -32.37 7.26
N LEU A 353 -22.83 -31.51 6.76
CA LEU A 353 -22.82 -30.09 7.17
C LEU A 353 -23.34 -29.99 8.62
N PRO A 354 -22.85 -29.01 9.41
CA PRO A 354 -23.38 -28.77 10.74
C PRO A 354 -24.87 -28.35 10.68
N GLU A 355 -25.65 -28.77 11.66
CA GLU A 355 -27.07 -28.37 11.73
C GLU A 355 -27.20 -26.85 11.98
N THR A 356 -26.30 -26.31 12.77
CA THR A 356 -26.25 -24.86 13.14
C THR A 356 -24.85 -24.31 12.99
N LEU A 357 -24.72 -23.05 12.53
CA LEU A 357 -23.43 -22.38 12.37
C LEU A 357 -23.54 -20.88 12.68
N VAL A 358 -22.59 -20.37 13.46
CA VAL A 358 -22.44 -18.92 13.66
C VAL A 358 -21.43 -18.41 12.63
N VAL A 359 -21.84 -17.44 11.84
CA VAL A 359 -20.98 -16.70 10.91
C VAL A 359 -20.64 -15.35 11.51
N ASP A 360 -19.41 -15.17 11.92
CA ASP A 360 -18.91 -13.89 12.46
C ASP A 360 -18.40 -13.00 11.32
N VAL A 361 -18.91 -11.77 11.23
CA VAL A 361 -18.58 -10.84 10.16
C VAL A 361 -18.25 -9.46 10.74
N PRO A 362 -17.15 -8.81 10.29
CA PRO A 362 -16.94 -7.40 10.62
C PRO A 362 -17.92 -6.53 9.82
N ALA A 363 -18.50 -5.54 10.48
CA ALA A 363 -19.37 -4.55 9.83
C ALA A 363 -18.59 -3.78 8.75
N GLY A 364 -19.25 -3.48 7.63
CA GLY A 364 -18.69 -2.71 6.52
C GLY A 364 -18.47 -3.54 5.25
N MET A 365 -17.28 -3.48 4.65
CA MET A 365 -16.98 -4.04 3.33
C MET A 365 -17.27 -5.55 3.22
N LEU A 366 -17.09 -6.32 4.28
CA LEU A 366 -17.33 -7.76 4.30
C LEU A 366 -18.77 -8.16 4.66
N SER A 367 -19.63 -7.22 5.07
CA SER A 367 -21.04 -7.51 5.40
C SER A 367 -21.80 -8.21 4.26
N PRO A 368 -21.62 -7.83 2.96
CA PRO A 368 -22.27 -8.53 1.85
C PRO A 368 -21.87 -10.01 1.77
N ILE A 369 -20.61 -10.35 2.09
CA ILE A 369 -20.15 -11.75 2.12
C ILE A 369 -20.88 -12.52 3.24
N GLY A 370 -21.08 -11.91 4.40
CA GLY A 370 -21.83 -12.50 5.49
C GLY A 370 -23.25 -12.87 5.07
N SER A 371 -23.95 -11.95 4.43
CA SER A 371 -25.31 -12.18 3.91
C SER A 371 -25.36 -13.28 2.82
N ALA A 372 -24.36 -13.29 1.93
CA ALA A 372 -24.25 -14.33 0.90
C ALA A 372 -23.94 -15.71 1.50
N LEU A 373 -23.07 -15.79 2.53
CA LEU A 373 -22.79 -17.01 3.27
C LEU A 373 -24.06 -17.55 3.96
N GLU A 374 -24.82 -16.69 4.64
CA GLU A 374 -26.09 -17.05 5.25
C GLU A 374 -27.04 -17.62 4.19
N ALA A 375 -27.22 -16.97 3.06
CA ALA A 375 -28.10 -17.41 1.99
C ALA A 375 -27.68 -18.78 1.41
N GLN A 376 -26.38 -18.95 1.09
CA GLN A 376 -25.89 -20.21 0.53
C GLN A 376 -26.03 -21.37 1.51
N LEU A 377 -25.57 -21.21 2.75
CA LEU A 377 -25.59 -22.26 3.76
C LEU A 377 -27.01 -22.62 4.20
N SER A 378 -27.90 -21.63 4.32
CA SER A 378 -29.32 -21.87 4.62
C SER A 378 -30.01 -22.65 3.49
N SER A 379 -29.65 -22.43 2.23
CA SER A 379 -30.15 -23.20 1.09
C SER A 379 -29.77 -24.69 1.13
N LEU A 380 -28.69 -25.01 1.84
CA LEU A 380 -28.16 -26.35 2.06
C LEU A 380 -28.71 -26.98 3.36
N GLY A 381 -29.58 -26.26 4.11
CA GLY A 381 -30.23 -26.75 5.31
C GLY A 381 -29.49 -26.48 6.60
N VAL A 382 -28.45 -25.63 6.57
CA VAL A 382 -27.75 -25.18 7.77
C VAL A 382 -28.54 -24.01 8.39
N ASP A 383 -28.78 -24.09 9.70
CA ASP A 383 -29.36 -22.95 10.45
C ASP A 383 -28.25 -21.96 10.80
N VAL A 384 -28.22 -20.81 10.12
CA VAL A 384 -27.14 -19.82 10.22
C VAL A 384 -27.51 -18.67 11.13
N GLU A 385 -26.70 -18.41 12.15
CA GLU A 385 -26.72 -17.18 12.94
C GLU A 385 -25.66 -16.21 12.38
N LEU A 386 -26.09 -15.18 11.65
CA LEU A 386 -25.19 -14.13 11.22
C LEU A 386 -24.91 -13.16 12.37
N ARG A 387 -23.63 -13.01 12.75
CA ARG A 387 -23.17 -12.12 13.81
C ARG A 387 -22.28 -11.04 13.25
N GLU A 388 -22.87 -9.89 12.98
CA GLU A 388 -22.13 -8.70 12.57
C GLU A 388 -21.71 -7.89 13.80
N SER A 389 -20.45 -7.44 13.83
CA SER A 389 -19.88 -6.68 14.94
C SER A 389 -18.93 -5.59 14.46
N SER A 390 -18.58 -4.65 15.35
CA SER A 390 -17.54 -3.68 15.06
C SER A 390 -16.22 -4.36 14.71
N ALA A 391 -15.34 -3.66 14.02
CA ALA A 391 -14.02 -4.17 13.66
C ALA A 391 -13.22 -4.65 14.89
N ASP A 392 -13.24 -3.88 15.98
CA ASP A 392 -12.50 -4.21 17.21
C ASP A 392 -13.08 -5.44 17.90
N ASP A 393 -14.42 -5.53 18.02
CA ASP A 393 -15.08 -6.69 18.64
C ASP A 393 -14.84 -7.97 17.81
N PHE A 394 -14.90 -7.85 16.47
CA PHE A 394 -14.60 -8.96 15.58
C PHE A 394 -13.15 -9.43 15.76
N ALA A 395 -12.18 -8.51 15.74
CA ALA A 395 -10.77 -8.81 15.95
C ALA A 395 -10.53 -9.51 17.31
N ALA A 396 -11.14 -9.01 18.39
CA ALA A 396 -11.04 -9.63 19.70
C ALA A 396 -11.61 -11.07 19.73
N ARG A 397 -12.71 -11.31 18.99
CA ARG A 397 -13.32 -12.65 18.88
C ARG A 397 -12.45 -13.61 18.06
N VAL A 398 -11.85 -13.14 16.97
CA VAL A 398 -10.88 -13.93 16.19
C VAL A 398 -9.65 -14.26 17.03
N ALA A 399 -9.06 -13.27 17.71
CA ALA A 399 -7.87 -13.44 18.56
C ALA A 399 -8.13 -14.37 19.76
N SER A 400 -9.32 -14.33 20.36
CA SER A 400 -9.70 -15.22 21.46
C SER A 400 -10.15 -16.61 21.03
N GLY A 401 -10.21 -16.91 19.70
CA GLY A 401 -10.70 -18.19 19.17
C GLY A 401 -12.23 -18.37 19.26
N GLN A 402 -12.98 -17.30 19.56
CA GLN A 402 -14.44 -17.35 19.64
C GLN A 402 -15.13 -17.29 18.28
N ALA A 403 -14.48 -16.66 17.28
CA ALA A 403 -14.94 -16.72 15.90
C ALA A 403 -14.47 -18.05 15.28
N VAL A 404 -15.41 -18.84 14.77
CA VAL A 404 -15.14 -20.20 14.25
C VAL A 404 -15.37 -20.32 12.75
N PHE A 405 -16.17 -19.44 12.16
CA PHE A 405 -16.45 -19.37 10.72
C PHE A 405 -16.62 -17.90 10.33
N PHE A 406 -15.72 -17.38 9.50
CA PHE A 406 -15.70 -15.95 9.20
C PHE A 406 -14.95 -15.61 7.90
N PRO A 407 -15.36 -14.54 7.18
CA PRO A 407 -14.56 -13.93 6.13
C PRO A 407 -13.41 -13.14 6.71
N PHE A 408 -12.26 -13.15 6.04
CA PHE A 408 -11.04 -12.47 6.47
C PHE A 408 -10.28 -11.88 5.29
N VAL A 409 -9.72 -10.68 5.44
CA VAL A 409 -8.89 -10.07 4.41
C VAL A 409 -7.43 -10.47 4.63
N VAL A 410 -6.85 -11.11 3.63
CA VAL A 410 -5.43 -11.45 3.57
C VAL A 410 -4.72 -10.35 2.80
N ALA A 411 -3.88 -9.59 3.46
CA ALA A 411 -3.17 -8.45 2.88
C ALA A 411 -1.67 -8.69 2.85
N GLY A 412 -1.03 -8.48 1.70
CA GLY A 412 0.43 -8.40 1.55
C GLY A 412 0.94 -6.98 1.78
N GLY A 413 2.15 -6.86 2.30
CA GLY A 413 2.77 -5.55 2.57
C GLY A 413 3.35 -4.87 1.32
N SER A 414 3.88 -5.64 0.38
CA SER A 414 4.64 -5.14 -0.77
C SER A 414 4.18 -5.70 -2.12
N GLY A 415 2.95 -6.26 -2.20
CA GLY A 415 2.49 -6.94 -3.41
C GLY A 415 3.04 -8.35 -3.57
N SER A 416 3.70 -8.90 -2.56
CA SER A 416 4.15 -10.28 -2.55
C SER A 416 3.04 -11.22 -2.08
N SER A 417 3.01 -12.44 -2.62
CA SER A 417 2.09 -13.50 -2.19
C SER A 417 2.29 -13.96 -0.72
N ASP A 418 3.17 -13.30 0.00
CA ASP A 418 3.61 -13.66 1.35
C ASP A 418 2.59 -13.33 2.45
N ALA A 419 1.54 -12.56 2.12
CA ALA A 419 0.42 -12.32 3.02
C ALA A 419 -0.16 -13.61 3.63
N LEU A 420 -0.22 -14.68 2.82
CA LEU A 420 -0.73 -15.97 3.26
C LEU A 420 0.16 -16.59 4.35
N LEU A 421 1.48 -16.41 4.29
CA LEU A 421 2.42 -16.91 5.30
C LEU A 421 2.18 -16.27 6.66
N ARG A 422 1.90 -14.96 6.69
CA ARG A 422 1.61 -14.22 7.92
C ARG A 422 0.32 -14.72 8.58
N VAL A 423 -0.69 -14.96 7.78
CA VAL A 423 -2.03 -15.36 8.25
C VAL A 423 -2.09 -16.83 8.67
N ALA A 424 -1.31 -17.69 8.02
CA ALA A 424 -1.37 -19.14 8.25
C ALA A 424 -0.53 -19.63 9.42
N GLY A 425 0.52 -18.92 9.82
CA GLY A 425 1.41 -19.42 10.85
C GLY A 425 2.37 -18.41 11.44
N GLY A 426 2.21 -17.14 11.06
CA GLY A 426 3.00 -16.03 11.60
C GLY A 426 2.39 -15.44 12.86
N VAL A 427 2.72 -14.18 13.09
CA VAL A 427 2.21 -13.38 14.21
C VAL A 427 0.67 -13.29 14.21
N ASP A 428 0.06 -13.44 13.03
CA ASP A 428 -1.37 -13.27 12.78
C ASP A 428 -2.08 -14.61 12.48
N ASP A 429 -1.64 -15.75 13.04
CA ASP A 429 -2.27 -17.06 12.79
C ASP A 429 -3.77 -17.01 13.10
N VAL A 430 -4.57 -16.94 12.04
CA VAL A 430 -6.05 -16.95 12.12
C VAL A 430 -6.64 -18.35 12.00
N THR A 431 -5.83 -19.36 11.64
CA THR A 431 -6.31 -20.72 11.44
C THR A 431 -6.38 -21.52 12.74
N GLY A 432 -5.52 -21.20 13.71
CA GLY A 432 -5.43 -21.89 14.99
C GLY A 432 -5.02 -23.37 14.86
N ASN A 433 -4.29 -23.72 13.80
CA ASN A 433 -3.87 -25.10 13.53
C ASN A 433 -2.38 -25.32 13.84
N ASP A 434 -2.07 -26.34 14.64
CA ASP A 434 -0.70 -26.72 15.05
C ASP A 434 -0.14 -27.89 14.22
N SER A 435 -0.64 -28.13 12.98
CA SER A 435 -0.14 -29.24 12.12
C SER A 435 1.35 -29.07 11.82
N GLU A 436 2.16 -30.11 12.10
CA GLU A 436 3.60 -30.11 11.78
C GLU A 436 3.87 -29.92 10.28
N LEU A 437 2.98 -30.46 9.41
CA LEU A 437 3.08 -30.29 7.97
C LEU A 437 2.90 -28.82 7.59
N LEU A 438 1.85 -28.15 8.10
CA LEU A 438 1.57 -26.76 7.85
C LEU A 438 2.72 -25.86 8.31
N GLN A 439 3.22 -26.10 9.53
CA GLN A 439 4.38 -25.38 10.06
C GLN A 439 5.64 -25.58 9.20
N GLY A 440 5.84 -26.79 8.68
CA GLY A 440 6.93 -27.11 7.75
C GLY A 440 6.84 -26.35 6.43
N LEU A 441 5.64 -26.24 5.84
CA LEU A 441 5.40 -25.47 4.62
C LEU A 441 5.62 -23.97 4.85
N ILE A 442 5.10 -23.43 5.95
CA ILE A 442 5.29 -22.04 6.34
C ILE A 442 6.77 -21.72 6.51
N ALA A 443 7.50 -22.53 7.29
CA ALA A 443 8.92 -22.36 7.51
C ALA A 443 9.73 -22.48 6.21
N GLY A 444 9.36 -23.45 5.34
CA GLY A 444 10.01 -23.63 4.05
C GLY A 444 9.81 -22.45 3.11
N ALA A 445 8.59 -21.95 3.00
CA ALA A 445 8.30 -20.80 2.14
C ALA A 445 8.92 -19.51 2.70
N ALA A 446 8.89 -19.32 4.03
CA ALA A 446 9.53 -18.16 4.66
C ALA A 446 11.06 -18.17 4.47
N ALA A 447 11.67 -19.35 4.42
CA ALA A 447 13.12 -19.50 4.27
C ALA A 447 13.61 -19.46 2.81
N GLU A 448 12.73 -19.56 1.81
CA GLU A 448 13.10 -19.62 0.40
C GLU A 448 13.48 -18.24 -0.13
N GLN A 449 14.67 -18.15 -0.74
CA GLN A 449 15.21 -16.89 -1.28
C GLN A 449 14.89 -16.69 -2.76
N ASP A 450 14.64 -17.78 -3.52
CA ASP A 450 14.21 -17.68 -4.90
C ASP A 450 12.71 -17.31 -4.96
N PRO A 451 12.33 -16.13 -5.48
CA PRO A 451 10.94 -15.70 -5.54
C PRO A 451 10.05 -16.65 -6.34
N ALA A 452 10.60 -17.35 -7.36
CA ALA A 452 9.82 -18.29 -8.15
C ALA A 452 9.54 -19.58 -7.35
N GLN A 453 10.53 -20.08 -6.62
CA GLN A 453 10.35 -21.24 -5.74
C GLN A 453 9.47 -20.89 -4.54
N ARG A 454 9.63 -19.72 -3.96
CA ARG A 454 8.77 -19.24 -2.86
C ARG A 454 7.30 -19.22 -3.28
N ARG A 455 6.97 -18.71 -4.49
CA ARG A 455 5.60 -18.74 -5.01
C ARG A 455 5.03 -20.15 -5.11
N VAL A 456 5.84 -21.13 -5.49
CA VAL A 456 5.41 -22.56 -5.53
C VAL A 456 5.07 -23.05 -4.12
N LEU A 457 5.95 -22.79 -3.13
CA LEU A 457 5.73 -23.20 -1.74
C LEU A 457 4.50 -22.52 -1.12
N ILE A 458 4.23 -21.25 -1.47
CA ILE A 458 3.01 -20.55 -1.04
C ILE A 458 1.76 -21.15 -1.69
N ALA A 459 1.83 -21.55 -2.96
CA ALA A 459 0.73 -22.25 -3.62
C ALA A 459 0.47 -23.64 -3.00
N ASP A 460 1.53 -24.35 -2.59
CA ASP A 460 1.41 -25.61 -1.86
C ASP A 460 0.79 -25.38 -0.48
N LEU A 461 1.20 -24.31 0.23
CA LEU A 461 0.60 -23.90 1.51
C LEU A 461 -0.89 -23.59 1.37
N GLU A 462 -1.28 -22.82 0.34
CA GLU A 462 -2.70 -22.54 0.04
C GLU A 462 -3.46 -23.85 -0.22
N GLY A 463 -2.88 -24.75 -0.99
CA GLY A 463 -3.44 -26.08 -1.26
C GLY A 463 -3.70 -26.87 0.02
N GLU A 464 -2.72 -26.92 0.92
CA GLU A 464 -2.83 -27.64 2.19
C GLU A 464 -3.87 -27.02 3.13
N LEU A 465 -3.91 -25.69 3.25
CA LEU A 465 -4.93 -24.98 4.04
C LEU A 465 -6.34 -25.33 3.56
N ARG A 466 -6.52 -25.40 2.25
CA ARG A 466 -7.78 -25.78 1.61
C ARG A 466 -8.11 -27.25 1.84
N GLU A 467 -7.13 -28.18 1.68
CA GLU A 467 -7.33 -29.62 1.89
C GLU A 467 -7.64 -29.95 3.34
N LEU A 468 -7.06 -29.24 4.29
CA LEU A 468 -7.39 -29.34 5.72
C LEU A 468 -8.74 -28.71 6.06
N GLY A 469 -9.34 -27.95 5.13
CA GLY A 469 -10.60 -27.24 5.34
C GLY A 469 -10.45 -26.04 6.29
N LEU A 470 -9.27 -25.46 6.41
CA LEU A 470 -9.00 -24.37 7.33
C LEU A 470 -9.27 -23.00 6.70
N MET A 471 -8.96 -22.86 5.42
CA MET A 471 -9.07 -21.60 4.71
C MET A 471 -9.36 -21.84 3.22
N LEU A 472 -10.21 -21.00 2.65
CA LEU A 472 -10.48 -20.92 1.22
C LEU A 472 -10.39 -19.47 0.76
N LEU A 473 -9.47 -19.16 -0.16
CA LEU A 473 -9.46 -17.87 -0.83
C LEU A 473 -10.63 -17.79 -1.82
N ILE A 474 -11.51 -16.81 -1.68
CA ILE A 474 -12.72 -16.66 -2.48
C ILE A 474 -12.64 -15.53 -3.51
N GLY A 475 -11.82 -14.52 -3.28
CA GLY A 475 -11.73 -13.36 -4.15
C GLY A 475 -10.44 -12.57 -3.98
N GLN A 476 -10.10 -11.83 -5.02
CA GLN A 476 -8.98 -10.89 -5.05
C GLN A 476 -9.50 -9.50 -5.42
N PHE A 477 -9.12 -8.50 -4.64
CA PHE A 477 -9.44 -7.12 -4.96
C PHE A 477 -8.70 -6.63 -6.19
N GLU A 478 -9.38 -5.81 -6.96
CA GLU A 478 -8.87 -5.17 -8.17
C GLU A 478 -9.23 -3.69 -8.13
N VAL A 479 -8.30 -2.84 -8.52
CA VAL A 479 -8.61 -1.45 -8.86
C VAL A 479 -8.65 -1.28 -10.36
N ARG A 480 -9.45 -0.32 -10.83
CA ARG A 480 -9.48 0.12 -12.21
C ARG A 480 -8.75 1.44 -12.29
N VAL A 481 -7.85 1.54 -13.23
CA VAL A 481 -7.08 2.75 -13.50
C VAL A 481 -7.45 3.24 -14.90
N GLY A 482 -7.94 4.46 -14.98
CA GLY A 482 -8.15 5.14 -16.24
C GLY A 482 -6.86 5.78 -16.70
N ILE A 483 -6.54 5.60 -17.99
CA ILE A 483 -5.34 6.12 -18.64
C ILE A 483 -5.73 7.07 -19.75
N GLY A 484 -5.15 8.26 -19.78
CA GLY A 484 -5.33 9.26 -20.81
C GLY A 484 -4.56 8.94 -22.10
N PRO A 485 -4.96 9.54 -23.24
CA PRO A 485 -4.29 9.33 -24.52
C PRO A 485 -2.79 9.68 -24.45
N GLY A 486 -1.95 8.84 -25.06
CA GLY A 486 -0.50 9.04 -25.10
C GLY A 486 0.24 8.41 -23.91
N PHE A 487 -0.48 7.87 -22.93
CA PHE A 487 0.09 7.24 -21.74
C PHE A 487 -0.17 5.72 -21.66
N ASP A 488 -0.53 5.09 -22.78
CA ASP A 488 -0.86 3.66 -22.87
C ASP A 488 0.32 2.75 -22.46
N ASP A 489 1.56 3.23 -22.56
CA ASP A 489 2.78 2.50 -22.21
C ASP A 489 3.18 2.62 -20.72
N LEU A 490 2.35 3.25 -19.87
CA LEU A 490 2.58 3.28 -18.44
C LEU A 490 2.62 1.86 -17.86
N ARG A 491 3.68 1.56 -17.12
CA ARG A 491 3.86 0.24 -16.50
C ARG A 491 3.56 0.31 -15.03
N HIS A 492 2.83 -0.70 -14.56
CA HIS A 492 2.50 -0.87 -13.15
C HIS A 492 3.26 -2.06 -12.58
N ARG A 493 3.83 -1.89 -11.39
CA ARG A 493 4.35 -3.00 -10.60
C ARG A 493 3.19 -3.83 -10.02
N SER A 494 3.49 -4.99 -9.46
CA SER A 494 2.45 -5.89 -8.92
C SER A 494 1.65 -5.29 -7.77
N ASP A 495 2.17 -4.27 -7.10
CA ASP A 495 1.47 -3.51 -6.05
C ASP A 495 0.67 -2.32 -6.59
N GLY A 496 0.72 -2.07 -7.88
CA GLY A 496 0.03 -1.00 -8.58
C GLY A 496 0.80 0.32 -8.69
N THR A 497 2.00 0.43 -8.10
CA THR A 497 2.84 1.62 -8.28
C THR A 497 3.35 1.74 -9.71
N LEU A 498 3.74 2.95 -10.12
CA LEU A 498 4.18 3.25 -11.48
C LEU A 498 5.69 3.06 -11.64
N ASP A 499 6.10 2.47 -12.76
CA ASP A 499 7.47 2.52 -13.21
C ASP A 499 7.57 3.45 -14.43
N LEU A 500 8.11 4.64 -14.21
CA LEU A 500 8.29 5.67 -15.23
C LEU A 500 9.68 5.62 -15.89
N SER A 501 10.57 4.73 -15.45
CA SER A 501 11.97 4.67 -15.89
C SER A 501 12.15 4.37 -17.39
N GLN A 502 11.19 3.70 -18.00
CA GLN A 502 11.21 3.30 -19.42
C GLN A 502 9.99 3.82 -20.20
N PHE A 503 9.29 4.81 -19.64
CA PHE A 503 8.16 5.40 -20.33
C PHE A 503 8.61 6.10 -21.61
N SER A 504 7.89 5.87 -22.73
CA SER A 504 8.02 6.62 -23.96
C SER A 504 6.64 7.02 -24.44
N GLU A 505 6.46 8.30 -24.77
CA GLU A 505 5.19 8.79 -25.30
C GLU A 505 4.81 8.00 -26.55
N SER A 506 3.60 7.45 -26.57
CA SER A 506 3.05 6.78 -27.76
C SER A 506 2.72 7.83 -28.82
N PRO A 507 3.11 7.63 -30.10
CA PRO A 507 2.93 8.61 -31.18
C PRO A 507 1.47 8.86 -31.54
#